data_ac2a6b5c4fc47ffc87c7730b480115b8
#
_entry.id   ac2a6b5c4fc47ffc87c7730b480115b8
#
_cell.length_a   1.000
_cell.length_b   1.000
_cell.length_c   1.000
_cell.angle_alpha   90.00
_cell.angle_beta   90.00
_cell.angle_gamma   90.00
#
_symmetry.space_group_name_H-M   'P 1'
#
loop_
_entity.id
_entity.type
_entity.pdbx_description
1 polymer ?
#
loop_
_entity_poly.entity_id
_entity_poly.type
_entity_poly.pdbx_seq_one_letter_code
_entity_poly.pdbx_strand_id
1 'polypeptide(L)'
;MATRTKRASHVEADRPLALRIGARLRRARTQAALTQAELAAGRYTKAYVSALEHGLVKPSMAALNFFADRLQIPIERLLTDGEARWTRLEADIRLASGDWQSAVDAFTELLDADPPDHVRAELLLGLAEGLARSGKGEEAVRAASESARLFHAQGRHTDAAWATYWESSGLYEMEQGDQAVALLKGLFEEIAGGLTVEPDLPVRVLIALATNASRDGEPERALGYLEQARSGLAELDDRRHAVFLFSLANSYRDLGDFEAAISTGTQSLAKFKAAGAGFETASIENELALVYLAIGSLDAARSHVAEARTYFDRHDDTRWLAHVTETEGQIALAAGSTDEAITLATESLRLAEESGNRKAAISAGLSLARALRAEGDLEGAAETLELAVSVAEGYGRRGQLQTLLGEWSDVMAASGDLAQAYALSRRAVDVGRR
;
A
#
# COMPACT_ATOMS: atom_id res chain seq x y z
N MET A 1 -2.50 25.20 29.21
CA MET A 1 -1.94 24.32 30.28
C MET A 1 -2.43 22.86 30.17
N ALA A 2 -3.19 22.49 29.17
CA ALA A 2 -3.78 21.15 29.01
C ALA A 2 -2.92 20.14 28.20
N THR A 3 -1.90 20.59 27.49
CA THR A 3 -1.08 19.74 26.60
C THR A 3 0.06 18.98 27.28
N ARG A 4 0.35 19.30 28.54
CA ARG A 4 1.44 18.63 29.29
C ARG A 4 0.99 17.36 30.01
N THR A 5 -0.29 17.20 30.29
CA THR A 5 -0.83 16.08 31.09
C THR A 5 -1.12 14.83 30.24
N LYS A 6 -1.49 14.97 28.96
CA LYS A 6 -1.73 13.81 28.06
C LYS A 6 -0.44 13.08 27.64
N ARG A 7 0.68 13.81 27.48
CA ARG A 7 1.99 13.19 27.20
C ARG A 7 2.55 12.38 28.39
N ALA A 8 2.21 12.75 29.62
CA ALA A 8 2.67 12.05 30.80
C ALA A 8 1.98 10.69 31.00
N SER A 9 0.69 10.54 30.68
CA SER A 9 -0.06 9.30 30.84
C SER A 9 0.34 8.21 29.85
N HIS A 10 0.64 8.55 28.60
CA HIS A 10 1.17 7.58 27.60
C HIS A 10 2.59 7.11 27.95
N VAL A 11 3.44 7.98 28.49
CA VAL A 11 4.81 7.61 28.89
C VAL A 11 4.79 6.64 30.08
N GLU A 12 3.79 6.71 30.94
CA GLU A 12 3.69 5.84 32.13
C GLU A 12 3.15 4.44 31.79
N ALA A 13 2.23 4.31 30.84
CA ALA A 13 1.70 3.03 30.37
C ALA A 13 2.75 2.22 29.55
N ASP A 14 3.59 2.89 28.78
CA ASP A 14 4.64 2.27 27.95
C ASP A 14 5.95 1.97 28.70
N ARG A 15 6.09 2.47 29.93
CA ARG A 15 7.31 2.34 30.74
C ARG A 15 7.74 0.89 31.01
N PRO A 16 6.83 -0.07 31.28
CA PRO A 16 7.21 -1.47 31.51
C PRO A 16 7.85 -2.13 30.28
N LEU A 17 7.40 -1.79 29.08
CA LEU A 17 7.97 -2.35 27.86
C LEU A 17 9.27 -1.65 27.44
N ALA A 18 9.34 -0.33 27.55
CA ALA A 18 10.58 0.40 27.32
C ALA A 18 11.71 -0.11 28.23
N LEU A 19 11.40 -0.46 29.48
CA LEU A 19 12.33 -1.10 30.41
C LEU A 19 12.77 -2.50 29.95
N ARG A 20 11.83 -3.33 29.45
CA ARG A 20 12.16 -4.68 28.96
C ARG A 20 13.02 -4.63 27.70
N ILE A 21 12.66 -3.81 26.72
CA ILE A 21 13.44 -3.62 25.49
C ILE A 21 14.84 -3.06 25.86
N GLY A 22 14.91 -2.07 26.74
CA GLY A 22 16.15 -1.51 27.22
C GLY A 22 17.07 -2.54 27.91
N ALA A 23 16.49 -3.40 28.74
CA ALA A 23 17.23 -4.48 29.40
C ALA A 23 17.75 -5.52 28.36
N ARG A 24 16.98 -5.85 27.34
CA ARG A 24 17.41 -6.75 26.26
C ARG A 24 18.52 -6.14 25.42
N LEU A 25 18.37 -4.88 25.04
CA LEU A 25 19.39 -4.12 24.32
C LEU A 25 20.71 -4.11 25.11
N ARG A 26 20.64 -3.82 26.41
CA ARG A 26 21.81 -3.85 27.30
C ARG A 26 22.42 -5.24 27.35
N ARG A 27 21.62 -6.31 27.48
CA ARG A 27 22.12 -7.70 27.52
C ARG A 27 22.81 -8.06 26.21
N ALA A 28 22.17 -7.79 25.05
CA ALA A 28 22.73 -8.05 23.73
C ALA A 28 24.05 -7.27 23.51
N ARG A 29 24.07 -5.99 23.84
CA ARG A 29 25.29 -5.16 23.78
C ARG A 29 26.43 -5.71 24.64
N THR A 30 26.11 -6.13 25.87
CA THR A 30 27.10 -6.68 26.78
C THR A 30 27.65 -8.01 26.28
N GLN A 31 26.77 -8.86 25.69
CA GLN A 31 27.20 -10.12 25.06
C GLN A 31 28.09 -9.89 23.84
N ALA A 32 27.83 -8.82 23.07
CA ALA A 32 28.67 -8.40 21.97
C ALA A 32 29.95 -7.64 22.39
N ALA A 33 30.19 -7.50 23.69
CA ALA A 33 31.31 -6.76 24.26
C ALA A 33 31.44 -5.29 23.81
N LEU A 34 30.32 -4.65 23.40
CA LEU A 34 30.29 -3.26 22.96
C LEU A 34 30.03 -2.30 24.13
N THR A 35 30.65 -1.12 24.09
CA THR A 35 30.26 0.02 24.94
C THR A 35 28.99 0.69 24.37
N GLN A 36 28.30 1.49 25.19
CA GLN A 36 27.18 2.29 24.75
C GLN A 36 27.55 3.29 23.63
N ALA A 37 28.79 3.79 23.64
CA ALA A 37 29.30 4.69 22.63
C ALA A 37 29.54 3.99 21.30
N GLU A 38 30.12 2.79 21.33
CA GLU A 38 30.32 1.96 20.15
C GLU A 38 29.00 1.50 19.54
N LEU A 39 28.03 1.11 20.34
CA LEU A 39 26.70 0.74 19.86
C LEU A 39 26.00 1.93 19.17
N ALA A 40 26.18 3.15 19.70
CA ALA A 40 25.58 4.37 19.16
C ALA A 40 26.27 4.90 17.91
N ALA A 41 27.55 4.56 17.69
CA ALA A 41 28.41 5.20 16.69
C ALA A 41 27.82 5.21 15.28
N GLY A 42 27.87 6.37 14.66
CA GLY A 42 27.43 6.60 13.28
C GLY A 42 26.02 7.17 13.13
N ARG A 43 25.11 6.98 14.10
CA ARG A 43 23.71 7.47 13.96
C ARG A 43 23.09 8.02 15.25
N TYR A 44 23.48 7.50 16.41
CA TYR A 44 22.89 7.89 17.70
C TYR A 44 23.97 8.37 18.68
N THR A 45 23.55 8.86 19.86
CA THR A 45 24.47 9.29 20.91
C THR A 45 24.54 8.25 22.02
N LYS A 46 25.69 8.21 22.77
CA LYS A 46 25.81 7.40 23.99
C LYS A 46 24.66 7.67 24.98
N ALA A 47 24.26 8.95 25.10
CA ALA A 47 23.16 9.36 25.97
C ALA A 47 21.82 8.74 25.58
N TYR A 48 21.56 8.63 24.28
CA TYR A 48 20.34 8.01 23.76
C TYR A 48 20.32 6.50 24.06
N VAL A 49 21.43 5.79 23.82
CA VAL A 49 21.54 4.36 24.16
C VAL A 49 21.36 4.15 25.67
N SER A 50 21.98 5.00 26.48
CA SER A 50 21.81 4.93 27.95
C SER A 50 20.36 5.16 28.36
N ALA A 51 19.68 6.14 27.79
CA ALA A 51 18.27 6.41 28.05
C ALA A 51 17.36 5.23 27.64
N LEU A 52 17.63 4.60 26.50
CA LEU A 52 16.95 3.38 26.06
C LEU A 52 17.16 2.22 27.04
N GLU A 53 18.42 1.93 27.42
CA GLU A 53 18.75 0.83 28.34
C GLU A 53 18.12 0.98 29.72
N HIS A 54 17.78 2.21 30.12
CA HIS A 54 17.09 2.51 31.38
C HIS A 54 15.58 2.68 31.22
N GLY A 55 15.04 2.45 30.00
CA GLY A 55 13.62 2.60 29.73
C GLY A 55 13.07 4.01 29.88
N LEU A 56 13.93 5.04 29.78
CA LEU A 56 13.58 6.44 29.90
C LEU A 56 13.02 7.02 28.59
N VAL A 57 13.31 6.35 27.47
CA VAL A 57 12.89 6.74 26.13
C VAL A 57 12.35 5.51 25.41
N LYS A 58 11.25 5.68 24.68
CA LYS A 58 10.70 4.66 23.80
C LYS A 58 11.57 4.58 22.53
N PRO A 59 12.10 3.39 22.16
CA PRO A 59 12.85 3.25 20.91
C PRO A 59 11.94 3.40 19.70
N SER A 60 12.44 4.05 18.65
CA SER A 60 11.82 3.97 17.33
C SER A 60 12.26 2.68 16.64
N MET A 61 11.47 2.21 15.65
CA MET A 61 11.87 1.05 14.84
C MET A 61 13.18 1.27 14.11
N ALA A 62 13.41 2.46 13.57
CA ALA A 62 14.68 2.81 12.95
C ALA A 62 15.86 2.68 13.93
N ALA A 63 15.63 2.95 15.21
CA ALA A 63 16.65 2.75 16.25
C ALA A 63 16.83 1.25 16.56
N LEU A 64 15.75 0.49 16.67
CA LEU A 64 15.82 -0.94 16.95
C LEU A 64 16.48 -1.72 15.80
N ASN A 65 16.11 -1.43 14.56
CA ASN A 65 16.76 -2.01 13.38
C ASN A 65 18.26 -1.67 13.37
N PHE A 66 18.61 -0.41 13.55
CA PHE A 66 20.02 0.02 13.60
C PHE A 66 20.82 -0.74 14.67
N PHE A 67 20.26 -0.91 15.88
CA PHE A 67 20.95 -1.64 16.96
C PHE A 67 20.98 -3.15 16.71
N ALA A 68 19.93 -3.75 16.15
CA ALA A 68 19.87 -5.15 15.79
C ALA A 68 20.93 -5.49 14.73
N ASP A 69 21.02 -4.69 13.66
CA ASP A 69 22.02 -4.83 12.60
C ASP A 69 23.44 -4.72 13.17
N ARG A 70 23.68 -3.73 14.05
CA ARG A 70 24.99 -3.50 14.64
C ARG A 70 25.40 -4.57 15.61
N LEU A 71 24.42 -5.20 16.29
CA LEU A 71 24.62 -6.33 17.18
C LEU A 71 24.65 -7.68 16.44
N GLN A 72 24.37 -7.68 15.12
CA GLN A 72 24.27 -8.89 14.30
C GLN A 72 23.27 -9.91 14.86
N ILE A 73 22.12 -9.41 15.35
CA ILE A 73 21.03 -10.23 15.88
C ILE A 73 19.73 -9.91 15.15
N PRO A 74 18.81 -10.87 15.02
CA PRO A 74 17.46 -10.58 14.57
C PRO A 74 16.78 -9.57 15.51
N ILE A 75 16.00 -8.64 14.95
CA ILE A 75 15.31 -7.59 15.74
C ILE A 75 14.36 -8.19 16.77
N GLU A 76 13.82 -9.37 16.49
CA GLU A 76 12.94 -10.15 17.37
C GLU A 76 13.60 -10.42 18.73
N ARG A 77 14.91 -10.61 18.77
CA ARG A 77 15.64 -10.78 20.04
C ARG A 77 15.63 -9.53 20.92
N LEU A 78 15.40 -8.37 20.36
CA LEU A 78 15.19 -7.14 21.13
C LEU A 78 13.74 -6.98 21.57
N LEU A 79 12.79 -7.62 20.87
CA LEU A 79 11.35 -7.45 21.04
C LEU A 79 10.71 -8.52 21.93
N THR A 80 11.16 -9.80 21.90
CA THR A 80 10.49 -10.91 22.58
C THR A 80 11.32 -11.66 23.62
N ASP A 81 10.68 -12.16 24.68
CA ASP A 81 11.25 -13.10 25.67
C ASP A 81 10.67 -14.50 25.40
N GLY A 82 11.06 -15.22 24.41
CA GLY A 82 10.82 -16.69 24.20
C GLY A 82 9.49 -17.37 24.58
N GLU A 83 8.59 -16.71 25.33
CA GLU A 83 7.24 -17.16 25.72
C GLU A 83 6.25 -15.98 25.81
N ALA A 84 6.42 -14.95 25.02
CA ALA A 84 5.68 -13.71 25.22
C ALA A 84 4.36 -13.67 24.49
N ARG A 85 3.28 -13.48 25.23
CA ARG A 85 2.09 -12.83 24.72
C ARG A 85 2.48 -11.48 24.13
N TRP A 86 2.04 -11.20 22.90
CA TRP A 86 2.20 -9.92 22.26
C TRP A 86 1.73 -8.79 23.18
N THR A 87 2.44 -7.67 23.18
CA THR A 87 1.93 -6.43 23.75
C THR A 87 1.44 -5.56 22.61
N ARG A 88 0.47 -4.69 22.88
CA ARG A 88 -0.03 -3.73 21.88
C ARG A 88 1.11 -2.94 21.23
N LEU A 89 2.08 -2.49 22.02
CA LEU A 89 3.20 -1.72 21.47
C LEU A 89 4.07 -2.55 20.51
N GLU A 90 4.25 -3.84 20.76
CA GLU A 90 4.96 -4.73 19.82
C GLU A 90 4.18 -4.84 18.49
N ALA A 91 2.85 -4.96 18.55
CA ALA A 91 2.00 -4.96 17.37
C ALA A 91 2.07 -3.61 16.61
N ASP A 92 1.96 -2.47 17.32
CA ASP A 92 2.11 -1.12 16.75
C ASP A 92 3.48 -0.91 16.09
N ILE A 93 4.55 -1.45 16.69
CA ILE A 93 5.91 -1.39 16.16
C ILE A 93 6.01 -2.17 14.84
N ARG A 94 5.46 -3.39 14.77
CA ARG A 94 5.46 -4.20 13.54
C ARG A 94 4.67 -3.53 12.43
N LEU A 95 3.50 -2.99 12.77
CA LEU A 95 2.69 -2.22 11.84
C LEU A 95 3.47 -1.04 11.25
N ALA A 96 4.14 -0.27 12.10
CA ALA A 96 4.95 0.88 11.69
C ALA A 96 6.21 0.49 10.89
N SER A 97 6.73 -0.73 11.07
CA SER A 97 7.90 -1.22 10.32
C SER A 97 7.56 -1.79 8.95
N GLY A 98 6.26 -2.00 8.65
CA GLY A 98 5.82 -2.65 7.42
C GLY A 98 5.75 -4.18 7.51
N ASP A 99 5.98 -4.76 8.70
CA ASP A 99 5.75 -6.18 8.95
C ASP A 99 4.26 -6.42 9.27
N TRP A 100 3.43 -6.21 8.24
CA TRP A 100 1.98 -6.15 8.41
C TRP A 100 1.38 -7.49 8.81
N GLN A 101 1.90 -8.61 8.30
CA GLN A 101 1.39 -9.94 8.65
C GLN A 101 1.63 -10.24 10.13
N SER A 102 2.85 -10.00 10.63
CA SER A 102 3.14 -10.21 12.06
C SER A 102 2.38 -9.23 12.95
N ALA A 103 2.07 -8.02 12.46
CA ALA A 103 1.21 -7.08 13.18
C ALA A 103 -0.22 -7.61 13.28
N VAL A 104 -0.78 -8.13 12.19
CA VAL A 104 -2.12 -8.75 12.15
C VAL A 104 -2.19 -9.92 13.14
N ASP A 105 -1.21 -10.81 13.12
CA ASP A 105 -1.15 -11.96 14.02
C ASP A 105 -1.11 -11.50 15.50
N ALA A 106 -0.30 -10.48 15.80
CA ALA A 106 -0.18 -9.92 17.14
C ALA A 106 -1.48 -9.23 17.62
N PHE A 107 -2.13 -8.43 16.79
CA PHE A 107 -3.41 -7.81 17.13
C PHE A 107 -4.52 -8.85 17.33
N THR A 108 -4.54 -9.91 16.51
CA THR A 108 -5.51 -11.00 16.61
C THR A 108 -5.35 -11.73 17.94
N GLU A 109 -4.13 -12.11 18.33
CA GLU A 109 -3.86 -12.76 19.61
C GLU A 109 -4.27 -11.88 20.81
N LEU A 110 -4.04 -10.56 20.70
CA LEU A 110 -4.45 -9.61 21.74
C LEU A 110 -5.98 -9.49 21.86
N LEU A 111 -6.70 -9.62 20.75
CA LEU A 111 -8.17 -9.61 20.72
C LEU A 111 -8.77 -10.90 21.26
N ASP A 112 -8.10 -12.04 21.08
CA ASP A 112 -8.52 -13.35 21.62
C ASP A 112 -8.52 -13.39 23.15
N ALA A 113 -7.76 -12.47 23.80
CA ALA A 113 -7.75 -12.32 25.25
C ALA A 113 -9.00 -11.64 25.82
N ASP A 114 -10.01 -11.33 24.98
CA ASP A 114 -11.27 -10.65 25.31
C ASP A 114 -11.06 -9.34 26.11
N PRO A 115 -10.34 -8.36 25.54
CA PRO A 115 -10.06 -7.11 26.20
C PRO A 115 -11.33 -6.26 26.35
N PRO A 116 -11.38 -5.33 27.34
CA PRO A 116 -12.50 -4.43 27.49
C PRO A 116 -12.67 -3.51 26.26
N ASP A 117 -13.90 -3.04 26.01
CA ASP A 117 -14.29 -2.33 24.78
C ASP A 117 -13.37 -1.17 24.38
N HIS A 118 -12.84 -0.42 25.36
CA HIS A 118 -11.95 0.71 25.06
C HIS A 118 -10.58 0.25 24.51
N VAL A 119 -10.07 -0.89 24.98
CA VAL A 119 -8.84 -1.51 24.45
C VAL A 119 -9.16 -2.23 23.15
N ARG A 120 -10.30 -2.94 23.10
CA ARG A 120 -10.77 -3.66 21.91
C ARG A 120 -10.89 -2.72 20.70
N ALA A 121 -11.46 -1.51 20.88
CA ALA A 121 -11.57 -0.53 19.80
C ALA A 121 -10.21 -0.16 19.20
N GLU A 122 -9.22 0.06 20.06
CA GLU A 122 -7.87 0.44 19.61
C GLU A 122 -7.10 -0.72 18.96
N LEU A 123 -7.27 -1.95 19.44
CA LEU A 123 -6.68 -3.14 18.81
C LEU A 123 -7.30 -3.41 17.45
N LEU A 124 -8.62 -3.26 17.33
CA LEU A 124 -9.33 -3.39 16.05
C LEU A 124 -8.90 -2.34 15.03
N LEU A 125 -8.59 -1.12 15.47
CA LEU A 125 -8.06 -0.07 14.59
C LEU A 125 -6.69 -0.47 14.02
N GLY A 126 -5.77 -0.95 14.87
CA GLY A 126 -4.47 -1.43 14.41
C GLY A 126 -4.57 -2.67 13.52
N LEU A 127 -5.47 -3.60 13.86
CA LEU A 127 -5.77 -4.77 13.04
C LEU A 127 -6.31 -4.37 11.66
N ALA A 128 -7.23 -3.41 11.59
CA ALA A 128 -7.81 -2.92 10.34
C ALA A 128 -6.72 -2.30 9.42
N GLU A 129 -5.81 -1.50 9.98
CA GLU A 129 -4.66 -0.98 9.24
C GLU A 129 -3.79 -2.11 8.68
N GLY A 130 -3.41 -3.08 9.51
CA GLY A 130 -2.57 -4.21 9.10
C GLY A 130 -3.23 -5.05 8.01
N LEU A 131 -4.51 -5.35 8.15
CA LEU A 131 -5.30 -6.11 7.18
C LEU A 131 -5.44 -5.38 5.84
N ALA A 132 -5.77 -4.07 5.87
CA ALA A 132 -5.88 -3.26 4.66
C ALA A 132 -4.55 -3.22 3.90
N ARG A 133 -3.43 -3.00 4.60
CA ARG A 133 -2.09 -2.99 4.00
C ARG A 133 -1.64 -4.36 3.46
N SER A 134 -2.15 -5.45 4.05
CA SER A 134 -1.91 -6.82 3.57
C SER A 134 -2.87 -7.24 2.45
N GLY A 135 -3.77 -6.36 2.00
CA GLY A 135 -4.75 -6.65 0.96
C GLY A 135 -5.92 -7.55 1.40
N LYS A 136 -6.09 -7.76 2.70
CA LYS A 136 -7.20 -8.54 3.29
C LYS A 136 -8.42 -7.63 3.51
N GLY A 137 -8.99 -7.16 2.40
CA GLY A 137 -10.00 -6.09 2.40
C GLY A 137 -11.24 -6.40 3.24
N GLU A 138 -11.80 -7.60 3.11
CA GLU A 138 -13.02 -7.99 3.83
C GLU A 138 -12.83 -8.01 5.35
N GLU A 139 -11.70 -8.58 5.81
CA GLU A 139 -11.37 -8.58 7.22
C GLU A 139 -11.08 -7.17 7.73
N ALA A 140 -10.42 -6.34 6.91
CA ALA A 140 -10.15 -4.95 7.24
C ALA A 140 -11.43 -4.13 7.44
N VAL A 141 -12.41 -4.28 6.54
CA VAL A 141 -13.73 -3.63 6.67
C VAL A 141 -14.42 -4.07 7.96
N ARG A 142 -14.46 -5.37 8.26
CA ARG A 142 -15.09 -5.86 9.51
C ARG A 142 -14.44 -5.28 10.76
N ALA A 143 -13.10 -5.31 10.83
CA ALA A 143 -12.35 -4.77 11.97
C ALA A 143 -12.53 -3.25 12.11
N ALA A 144 -12.48 -2.52 11.01
CA ALA A 144 -12.63 -1.07 10.99
C ALA A 144 -14.04 -0.62 11.39
N SER A 145 -15.09 -1.24 10.82
CA SER A 145 -16.49 -0.93 11.17
C SER A 145 -16.79 -1.18 12.65
N GLU A 146 -16.30 -2.31 13.21
CA GLU A 146 -16.46 -2.57 14.64
C GLU A 146 -15.68 -1.56 15.50
N SER A 147 -14.45 -1.22 15.12
CA SER A 147 -13.64 -0.20 15.78
C SER A 147 -14.36 1.16 15.80
N ALA A 148 -14.86 1.62 14.65
CA ALA A 148 -15.60 2.87 14.51
C ALA A 148 -16.83 2.89 15.43
N ARG A 149 -17.63 1.82 15.43
CA ARG A 149 -18.80 1.67 16.28
C ARG A 149 -18.45 1.80 17.77
N LEU A 150 -17.38 1.14 18.22
CA LEU A 150 -16.92 1.19 19.61
C LEU A 150 -16.40 2.59 19.98
N PHE A 151 -15.65 3.25 19.10
CA PHE A 151 -15.18 4.62 19.33
C PHE A 151 -16.33 5.63 19.38
N HIS A 152 -17.33 5.52 18.51
CA HIS A 152 -18.55 6.35 18.58
C HIS A 152 -19.29 6.16 19.90
N ALA A 153 -19.46 4.92 20.38
CA ALA A 153 -20.08 4.64 21.66
C ALA A 153 -19.32 5.24 22.85
N GLN A 154 -18.02 5.49 22.69
CA GLN A 154 -17.14 6.12 23.70
C GLN A 154 -17.01 7.64 23.51
N GLY A 155 -17.65 8.25 22.51
CA GLY A 155 -17.49 9.67 22.18
C GLY A 155 -16.10 10.03 21.60
N ARG A 156 -15.34 9.05 21.13
CA ARG A 156 -13.99 9.20 20.57
C ARG A 156 -14.07 9.39 19.05
N HIS A 157 -14.61 10.52 18.63
CA HIS A 157 -14.90 10.77 17.21
C HIS A 157 -13.64 10.86 16.33
N THR A 158 -12.53 11.37 16.86
CA THR A 158 -11.23 11.41 16.16
C THR A 158 -10.73 10.00 15.82
N ASP A 159 -10.81 9.07 16.77
CA ASP A 159 -10.39 7.69 16.55
C ASP A 159 -11.36 6.96 15.61
N ALA A 160 -12.66 7.28 15.69
CA ALA A 160 -13.66 6.75 14.75
C ALA A 160 -13.37 7.20 13.31
N ALA A 161 -12.91 8.44 13.11
CA ALA A 161 -12.50 8.94 11.80
C ALA A 161 -11.35 8.13 11.20
N TRP A 162 -10.37 7.72 11.98
CA TRP A 162 -9.32 6.80 11.54
C TRP A 162 -9.86 5.42 11.17
N ALA A 163 -10.79 4.89 11.95
CA ALA A 163 -11.41 3.62 11.62
C ALA A 163 -12.19 3.69 10.29
N THR A 164 -12.94 4.77 10.05
CA THR A 164 -13.62 5.03 8.76
C THR A 164 -12.64 5.14 7.60
N TYR A 165 -11.49 5.78 7.80
CA TYR A 165 -10.42 5.82 6.79
C TYR A 165 -9.92 4.41 6.42
N TRP A 166 -9.66 3.55 7.41
CA TRP A 166 -9.20 2.17 7.14
C TRP A 166 -10.31 1.28 6.61
N GLU A 167 -11.57 1.52 6.95
CA GLU A 167 -12.72 0.87 6.33
C GLU A 167 -12.77 1.17 4.83
N SER A 168 -12.58 2.43 4.43
CA SER A 168 -12.49 2.81 3.03
C SER A 168 -11.31 2.17 2.31
N SER A 169 -10.18 2.00 3.00
CA SER A 169 -9.01 1.29 2.46
C SER A 169 -9.31 -0.20 2.22
N GLY A 170 -10.04 -0.86 3.14
CA GLY A 170 -10.50 -2.23 2.96
C GLY A 170 -11.47 -2.38 1.78
N LEU A 171 -12.41 -1.46 1.63
CA LEU A 171 -13.33 -1.42 0.48
C LEU A 171 -12.58 -1.22 -0.85
N TYR A 172 -11.53 -0.39 -0.85
CA TYR A 172 -10.66 -0.21 -2.00
C TYR A 172 -9.98 -1.53 -2.41
N GLU A 173 -9.48 -2.30 -1.45
CA GLU A 173 -8.90 -3.62 -1.71
C GLU A 173 -9.92 -4.66 -2.23
N MET A 174 -11.18 -4.49 -1.85
CA MET A 174 -12.30 -5.31 -2.34
C MET A 174 -12.85 -4.86 -3.71
N GLU A 175 -12.25 -3.88 -4.35
CA GLU A 175 -12.73 -3.25 -5.59
C GLU A 175 -14.11 -2.56 -5.46
N GLN A 176 -14.54 -2.24 -4.24
CA GLN A 176 -15.79 -1.54 -3.96
C GLN A 176 -15.58 -0.01 -3.92
N GLY A 177 -15.10 0.55 -5.03
CA GLY A 177 -14.69 1.95 -5.15
C GLY A 177 -15.78 2.96 -4.83
N ASP A 178 -17.01 2.74 -5.28
CA ASP A 178 -18.12 3.66 -5.01
C ASP A 178 -18.40 3.79 -3.51
N GLN A 179 -18.33 2.68 -2.76
CA GLN A 179 -18.52 2.67 -1.31
C GLN A 179 -17.34 3.32 -0.59
N ALA A 180 -16.11 3.03 -1.02
CA ALA A 180 -14.90 3.65 -0.49
C ALA A 180 -14.94 5.17 -0.66
N VAL A 181 -15.29 5.65 -1.86
CA VAL A 181 -15.41 7.09 -2.17
C VAL A 181 -16.54 7.74 -1.36
N ALA A 182 -17.66 7.07 -1.16
CA ALA A 182 -18.76 7.59 -0.36
C ALA A 182 -18.33 7.81 1.11
N LEU A 183 -17.65 6.83 1.70
CA LEU A 183 -17.13 6.97 3.08
C LEU A 183 -16.09 8.08 3.18
N LEU A 184 -15.13 8.15 2.25
CA LEU A 184 -14.08 9.18 2.25
C LEU A 184 -14.67 10.60 2.10
N LYS A 185 -15.67 10.78 1.23
CA LYS A 185 -16.36 12.07 1.08
C LYS A 185 -17.12 12.45 2.33
N GLY A 186 -17.87 11.52 2.93
CA GLY A 186 -18.56 11.77 4.19
C GLY A 186 -17.58 12.17 5.29
N LEU A 187 -16.47 11.45 5.44
CA LEU A 187 -15.42 11.79 6.39
C LEU A 187 -14.81 13.17 6.13
N PHE A 188 -14.54 13.50 4.86
CA PHE A 188 -14.02 14.82 4.49
C PHE A 188 -14.99 15.95 4.82
N GLU A 189 -16.29 15.73 4.59
CA GLU A 189 -17.36 16.69 4.94
C GLU A 189 -17.48 16.88 6.46
N GLU A 190 -17.39 15.82 7.25
CA GLU A 190 -17.37 15.90 8.72
C GLU A 190 -16.16 16.71 9.24
N ILE A 191 -14.97 16.48 8.66
CA ILE A 191 -13.76 17.25 8.99
C ILE A 191 -13.96 18.74 8.61
N ALA A 192 -14.48 19.02 7.43
CA ALA A 192 -14.78 20.38 6.99
C ALA A 192 -15.89 21.04 7.86
N GLY A 193 -16.81 20.24 8.40
CA GLY A 193 -17.86 20.64 9.33
C GLY A 193 -17.38 20.91 10.77
N GLY A 194 -16.08 20.70 11.05
CA GLY A 194 -15.46 21.04 12.35
C GLY A 194 -15.11 19.81 13.21
N LEU A 195 -15.15 18.59 12.67
CA LEU A 195 -14.60 17.44 13.37
C LEU A 195 -13.09 17.65 13.59
N THR A 196 -12.66 17.68 14.83
CA THR A 196 -11.24 17.79 15.18
C THR A 196 -10.55 16.45 14.97
N VAL A 197 -9.56 16.42 14.09
CA VAL A 197 -8.73 15.24 13.78
C VAL A 197 -7.25 15.61 13.77
N GLU A 198 -6.37 14.63 13.66
CA GLU A 198 -4.96 14.88 13.43
C GLU A 198 -4.76 15.58 12.06
N PRO A 199 -3.82 16.55 11.96
CA PRO A 199 -3.66 17.38 10.76
C PRO A 199 -3.35 16.60 9.47
N ASP A 200 -2.80 15.39 9.57
CA ASP A 200 -2.45 14.56 8.42
C ASP A 200 -3.65 13.76 7.86
N LEU A 201 -4.71 13.52 8.65
CA LEU A 201 -5.86 12.73 8.19
C LEU A 201 -6.59 13.36 7.00
N PRO A 202 -6.89 14.68 6.95
CA PRO A 202 -7.53 15.30 5.78
C PRO A 202 -6.73 15.10 4.50
N VAL A 203 -5.39 15.20 4.60
CA VAL A 203 -4.48 15.01 3.45
C VAL A 203 -4.53 13.57 2.97
N ARG A 204 -4.54 12.59 3.89
CA ARG A 204 -4.66 11.16 3.55
C ARG A 204 -6.00 10.84 2.90
N VAL A 205 -7.09 11.44 3.38
CA VAL A 205 -8.42 11.28 2.77
C VAL A 205 -8.40 11.77 1.31
N LEU A 206 -7.81 12.93 1.04
CA LEU A 206 -7.70 13.46 -0.30
C LEU A 206 -6.80 12.59 -1.21
N ILE A 207 -5.69 12.06 -0.69
CA ILE A 207 -4.84 11.10 -1.42
C ILE A 207 -5.63 9.81 -1.73
N ALA A 208 -6.40 9.29 -0.78
CA ALA A 208 -7.21 8.10 -1.00
C ALA A 208 -8.34 8.34 -2.03
N LEU A 209 -8.96 9.52 -2.03
CA LEU A 209 -9.92 9.94 -3.06
C LEU A 209 -9.27 10.02 -4.43
N ALA A 210 -8.05 10.58 -4.52
CA ALA A 210 -7.27 10.64 -5.76
C ALA A 210 -6.94 9.23 -6.28
N THR A 211 -6.50 8.33 -5.40
CA THR A 211 -6.18 6.94 -5.76
C THR A 211 -7.41 6.20 -6.31
N ASN A 212 -8.59 6.40 -5.71
CA ASN A 212 -9.83 5.84 -6.25
C ASN A 212 -10.18 6.44 -7.61
N ALA A 213 -10.05 7.75 -7.78
CA ALA A 213 -10.35 8.42 -9.05
C ALA A 213 -9.41 7.97 -10.18
N SER A 214 -8.10 7.83 -9.94
CA SER A 214 -7.16 7.26 -10.92
C SER A 214 -7.57 5.84 -11.31
N ARG A 215 -7.96 5.02 -10.34
CA ARG A 215 -8.37 3.64 -10.61
C ARG A 215 -9.68 3.53 -11.38
N ASP A 216 -10.55 4.53 -11.26
CA ASP A 216 -11.80 4.62 -12.02
C ASP A 216 -11.59 5.24 -13.42
N GLY A 217 -10.36 5.60 -13.79
CA GLY A 217 -10.01 6.22 -15.07
C GLY A 217 -10.35 7.71 -15.14
N GLU A 218 -10.35 8.40 -14.00
CA GLU A 218 -10.66 9.84 -13.87
C GLU A 218 -9.40 10.63 -13.41
N PRO A 219 -8.30 10.65 -14.19
CA PRO A 219 -7.02 11.22 -13.75
C PRO A 219 -7.08 12.73 -13.49
N GLU A 220 -7.91 13.50 -14.19
CA GLU A 220 -8.10 14.93 -13.92
C GLU A 220 -8.72 15.15 -12.54
N ARG A 221 -9.65 14.30 -12.16
CA ARG A 221 -10.29 14.35 -10.85
C ARG A 221 -9.32 13.93 -9.74
N ALA A 222 -8.49 12.92 -10.00
CA ALA A 222 -7.41 12.54 -9.10
C ALA A 222 -6.45 13.69 -8.85
N LEU A 223 -6.01 14.38 -9.91
CA LEU A 223 -5.15 15.56 -9.80
C LEU A 223 -5.84 16.67 -9.01
N GLY A 224 -7.15 16.89 -9.20
CA GLY A 224 -7.93 17.87 -8.45
C GLY A 224 -7.93 17.62 -6.93
N TYR A 225 -8.01 16.38 -6.49
CA TYR A 225 -7.89 16.02 -5.07
C TYR A 225 -6.46 16.22 -4.55
N LEU A 226 -5.44 15.88 -5.33
CA LEU A 226 -4.04 16.06 -4.96
C LEU A 226 -3.66 17.55 -4.86
N GLU A 227 -4.21 18.41 -5.73
CA GLU A 227 -4.02 19.86 -5.60
C GLU A 227 -4.65 20.41 -4.31
N GLN A 228 -5.81 19.90 -3.90
CA GLN A 228 -6.41 20.26 -2.61
C GLN A 228 -5.54 19.78 -1.44
N ALA A 229 -4.94 18.59 -1.54
CA ALA A 229 -4.05 18.03 -0.53
C ALA A 229 -2.76 18.82 -0.35
N ARG A 230 -2.33 19.56 -1.38
CA ARG A 230 -1.05 20.31 -1.43
C ARG A 230 -0.87 21.29 -0.26
N SER A 231 -1.96 21.91 0.19
CA SER A 231 -1.92 22.89 1.30
C SER A 231 -1.58 22.26 2.66
N GLY A 232 -1.82 20.96 2.83
CA GLY A 232 -1.57 20.23 4.08
C GLY A 232 -0.28 19.41 4.09
N LEU A 233 0.56 19.51 3.05
CA LEU A 233 1.78 18.69 2.96
C LEU A 233 2.79 18.95 4.07
N ALA A 234 2.82 20.16 4.64
CA ALA A 234 3.71 20.51 5.75
C ALA A 234 3.43 19.69 7.04
N GLU A 235 2.23 19.13 7.16
CA GLU A 235 1.80 18.30 8.29
C GLU A 235 2.22 16.82 8.13
N LEU A 236 2.69 16.44 6.93
CA LEU A 236 3.11 15.07 6.63
C LEU A 236 4.57 14.82 6.99
N ASP A 237 4.84 13.63 7.51
CA ASP A 237 6.22 13.13 7.57
C ASP A 237 6.77 12.80 6.16
N ASP A 238 8.07 12.55 6.05
CA ASP A 238 8.75 12.29 4.78
C ASP A 238 8.18 11.07 4.04
N ARG A 239 7.77 10.01 4.74
CA ARG A 239 7.17 8.81 4.12
C ARG A 239 5.80 9.12 3.52
N ARG A 240 4.97 9.88 4.22
CA ARG A 240 3.64 10.28 3.75
C ARG A 240 3.73 11.29 2.61
N HIS A 241 4.71 12.19 2.69
CA HIS A 241 5.00 13.10 1.58
C HIS A 241 5.44 12.32 0.32
N ALA A 242 6.20 11.23 0.49
CA ALA A 242 6.54 10.34 -0.62
C ALA A 242 5.30 9.66 -1.23
N VAL A 243 4.33 9.22 -0.41
CA VAL A 243 3.04 8.67 -0.89
C VAL A 243 2.26 9.69 -1.72
N PHE A 244 2.23 10.95 -1.28
CA PHE A 244 1.60 12.02 -2.07
C PHE A 244 2.28 12.19 -3.44
N LEU A 245 3.61 12.25 -3.48
CA LEU A 245 4.37 12.34 -4.73
C LEU A 245 4.17 11.11 -5.63
N PHE A 246 4.04 9.92 -5.03
CA PHE A 246 3.69 8.70 -5.75
C PHE A 246 2.33 8.79 -6.44
N SER A 247 1.31 9.28 -5.72
CA SER A 247 -0.02 9.47 -6.28
C SER A 247 -0.05 10.53 -7.39
N LEU A 248 0.76 11.61 -7.24
CA LEU A 248 0.95 12.59 -8.31
C LEU A 248 1.60 11.98 -9.55
N ALA A 249 2.65 11.18 -9.38
CA ALA A 249 3.33 10.52 -10.49
C ALA A 249 2.37 9.64 -11.30
N ASN A 250 1.52 8.88 -10.61
CA ASN A 250 0.49 8.07 -11.25
C ASN A 250 -0.53 8.92 -12.02
N SER A 251 -1.03 9.99 -11.40
CA SER A 251 -1.99 10.88 -12.08
C SER A 251 -1.39 11.55 -13.31
N TYR A 252 -0.13 12.00 -13.25
CA TYR A 252 0.56 12.56 -14.42
C TYR A 252 0.82 11.52 -15.51
N ARG A 253 1.19 10.29 -15.14
CA ARG A 253 1.31 9.18 -16.11
C ARG A 253 0.00 8.93 -16.84
N ASP A 254 -1.10 8.84 -16.09
CA ASP A 254 -2.43 8.56 -16.64
C ASP A 254 -2.93 9.71 -17.54
N LEU A 255 -2.48 10.94 -17.31
CA LEU A 255 -2.71 12.12 -18.16
C LEU A 255 -1.75 12.21 -19.36
N GLY A 256 -0.73 11.36 -19.42
CA GLY A 256 0.30 11.41 -20.45
C GLY A 256 1.36 12.50 -20.25
N ASP A 257 1.38 13.17 -19.09
CA ASP A 257 2.46 14.09 -18.72
C ASP A 257 3.64 13.31 -18.12
N PHE A 258 4.37 12.63 -18.98
CA PHE A 258 5.44 11.73 -18.58
C PHE A 258 6.63 12.48 -17.95
N GLU A 259 6.89 13.72 -18.31
CA GLU A 259 7.96 14.54 -17.70
C GLU A 259 7.62 14.81 -16.22
N ALA A 260 6.42 15.28 -15.94
CA ALA A 260 5.96 15.48 -14.57
C ALA A 260 5.89 14.15 -13.78
N ALA A 261 5.48 13.06 -14.41
CA ALA A 261 5.45 11.74 -13.80
C ALA A 261 6.84 11.25 -13.39
N ILE A 262 7.85 11.37 -14.26
CA ILE A 262 9.26 11.02 -13.95
C ILE A 262 9.80 11.91 -12.84
N SER A 263 9.58 13.20 -12.92
CA SER A 263 10.08 14.16 -11.92
C SER A 263 9.51 13.87 -10.53
N THR A 264 8.19 13.72 -10.41
CA THR A 264 7.52 13.46 -9.14
C THR A 264 7.81 12.04 -8.63
N GLY A 265 7.83 11.04 -9.52
CA GLY A 265 8.17 9.65 -9.19
C GLY A 265 9.61 9.52 -8.66
N THR A 266 10.57 10.20 -9.27
CA THR A 266 11.96 10.20 -8.80
C THR A 266 12.10 10.87 -7.42
N GLN A 267 11.37 11.94 -7.17
CA GLN A 267 11.33 12.58 -5.84
C GLN A 267 10.72 11.65 -4.79
N SER A 268 9.62 10.95 -5.14
CA SER A 268 8.99 9.95 -4.29
C SER A 268 9.97 8.81 -3.96
N LEU A 269 10.65 8.28 -4.97
CA LEU A 269 11.64 7.22 -4.83
C LEU A 269 12.77 7.63 -3.87
N ALA A 270 13.32 8.83 -4.03
CA ALA A 270 14.37 9.34 -3.17
C ALA A 270 13.92 9.43 -1.70
N LYS A 271 12.69 9.88 -1.45
CA LYS A 271 12.13 9.98 -0.10
C LYS A 271 11.86 8.61 0.52
N PHE A 272 11.31 7.65 -0.23
CA PHE A 272 11.10 6.28 0.26
C PHE A 272 12.42 5.59 0.58
N LYS A 273 13.44 5.72 -0.27
CA LYS A 273 14.80 5.21 0.00
C LYS A 273 15.39 5.82 1.28
N ALA A 274 15.26 7.14 1.45
CA ALA A 274 15.74 7.83 2.66
C ALA A 274 15.01 7.40 3.93
N ALA A 275 13.72 7.07 3.82
CA ALA A 275 12.89 6.58 4.92
C ALA A 275 13.12 5.07 5.23
N GLY A 276 13.88 4.34 4.40
CA GLY A 276 14.04 2.90 4.52
C GLY A 276 12.75 2.12 4.24
N ALA A 277 11.84 2.70 3.46
CA ALA A 277 10.53 2.14 3.11
C ALA A 277 10.68 1.22 1.89
N GLY A 278 11.18 0.00 2.11
CA GLY A 278 11.58 -0.93 1.05
C GLY A 278 10.43 -1.34 0.15
N PHE A 279 9.26 -1.64 0.70
CA PHE A 279 8.07 -2.00 -0.04
C PHE A 279 7.61 -0.87 -0.98
N GLU A 280 7.48 0.34 -0.46
CA GLU A 280 7.06 1.50 -1.26
C GLU A 280 8.13 1.90 -2.28
N THR A 281 9.42 1.68 -1.94
CA THR A 281 10.52 1.84 -2.88
C THR A 281 10.36 0.91 -4.08
N ALA A 282 10.10 -0.37 -3.85
CA ALA A 282 9.87 -1.33 -4.93
C ALA A 282 8.61 -1.03 -5.74
N SER A 283 7.54 -0.56 -5.07
CA SER A 283 6.31 -0.18 -5.75
C SER A 283 6.51 1.01 -6.69
N ILE A 284 7.22 2.07 -6.27
CA ILE A 284 7.50 3.22 -7.15
C ILE A 284 8.50 2.88 -8.25
N GLU A 285 9.43 1.94 -8.02
CA GLU A 285 10.32 1.43 -9.08
C GLU A 285 9.49 0.77 -10.19
N ASN A 286 8.49 -0.05 -9.85
CA ASN A 286 7.58 -0.63 -10.85
C ASN A 286 6.77 0.43 -11.61
N GLU A 287 6.27 1.45 -10.92
CA GLU A 287 5.52 2.55 -11.56
C GLU A 287 6.40 3.38 -12.50
N LEU A 288 7.65 3.66 -12.13
CA LEU A 288 8.62 4.33 -13.00
C LEU A 288 8.93 3.48 -14.23
N ALA A 289 9.00 2.15 -14.10
CA ALA A 289 9.15 1.25 -15.24
C ALA A 289 8.02 1.44 -16.26
N LEU A 290 6.76 1.54 -15.80
CA LEU A 290 5.61 1.79 -16.67
C LEU A 290 5.66 3.18 -17.34
N VAL A 291 6.13 4.21 -16.63
CA VAL A 291 6.33 5.56 -17.22
C VAL A 291 7.40 5.52 -18.31
N TYR A 292 8.56 4.88 -18.04
CA TYR A 292 9.63 4.75 -19.03
C TYR A 292 9.23 3.88 -20.22
N LEU A 293 8.41 2.84 -19.98
CA LEU A 293 7.81 2.04 -21.05
C LEU A 293 6.92 2.91 -21.96
N ALA A 294 6.08 3.76 -21.39
CA ALA A 294 5.16 4.62 -22.14
C ALA A 294 5.89 5.60 -23.08
N ILE A 295 7.09 6.07 -22.71
CA ILE A 295 7.94 6.92 -23.57
C ILE A 295 8.90 6.13 -24.46
N GLY A 296 8.80 4.79 -24.49
CA GLY A 296 9.64 3.93 -25.31
C GLY A 296 11.08 3.75 -24.81
N SER A 297 11.40 4.16 -23.59
CA SER A 297 12.74 4.00 -22.99
C SER A 297 12.88 2.62 -22.33
N LEU A 298 12.99 1.57 -23.17
CA LEU A 298 12.94 0.18 -22.71
C LEU A 298 14.06 -0.20 -21.75
N ASP A 299 15.26 0.36 -21.91
CA ASP A 299 16.40 0.05 -21.02
C ASP A 299 16.18 0.61 -19.62
N ALA A 300 15.65 1.84 -19.51
CA ALA A 300 15.27 2.41 -18.24
C ALA A 300 14.10 1.63 -17.59
N ALA A 301 13.09 1.25 -18.38
CA ALA A 301 11.98 0.44 -17.90
C ALA A 301 12.46 -0.91 -17.33
N ARG A 302 13.35 -1.62 -18.04
CA ARG A 302 13.97 -2.86 -17.56
C ARG A 302 14.77 -2.67 -16.26
N SER A 303 15.53 -1.57 -16.16
CA SER A 303 16.32 -1.30 -14.96
C SER A 303 15.41 -1.11 -13.73
N HIS A 304 14.36 -0.32 -13.86
CA HIS A 304 13.43 -0.05 -12.78
C HIS A 304 12.62 -1.29 -12.36
N VAL A 305 12.10 -2.07 -13.32
CA VAL A 305 11.33 -3.28 -13.00
C VAL A 305 12.21 -4.36 -12.35
N ALA A 306 13.49 -4.47 -12.71
CA ALA A 306 14.42 -5.41 -12.09
C ALA A 306 14.71 -5.09 -10.62
N GLU A 307 14.78 -3.80 -10.24
CA GLU A 307 14.90 -3.37 -8.85
C GLU A 307 13.64 -3.77 -8.04
N ALA A 308 12.45 -3.54 -8.61
CA ALA A 308 11.19 -3.95 -7.98
C ALA A 308 11.13 -5.47 -7.79
N ARG A 309 11.45 -6.25 -8.84
CA ARG A 309 11.49 -7.72 -8.78
C ARG A 309 12.42 -8.21 -7.68
N THR A 310 13.63 -7.68 -7.60
CA THR A 310 14.63 -8.07 -6.59
C THR A 310 14.11 -7.94 -5.16
N TYR A 311 13.31 -6.92 -4.90
CA TYR A 311 12.70 -6.73 -3.58
C TYR A 311 11.59 -7.75 -3.32
N PHE A 312 10.64 -7.91 -4.23
CA PHE A 312 9.47 -8.77 -4.01
C PHE A 312 9.81 -10.25 -4.04
N ASP A 313 10.80 -10.70 -4.86
CA ASP A 313 11.34 -12.05 -4.82
C ASP A 313 11.97 -12.38 -3.46
N ARG A 314 12.74 -11.45 -2.88
CA ARG A 314 13.38 -11.65 -1.57
C ARG A 314 12.36 -11.77 -0.42
N HIS A 315 11.17 -11.22 -0.58
CA HIS A 315 10.13 -11.20 0.44
C HIS A 315 9.00 -12.20 0.14
N ASP A 316 9.13 -13.02 -0.91
CA ASP A 316 8.12 -14.00 -1.36
C ASP A 316 6.73 -13.37 -1.53
N ASP A 317 6.68 -12.09 -1.96
CA ASP A 317 5.43 -11.34 -2.12
C ASP A 317 4.76 -11.67 -3.47
N THR A 318 4.10 -12.82 -3.53
CA THR A 318 3.40 -13.33 -4.72
C THR A 318 2.40 -12.32 -5.29
N ARG A 319 1.74 -11.54 -4.41
CA ARG A 319 0.73 -10.55 -4.82
C ARG A 319 1.36 -9.42 -5.65
N TRP A 320 2.54 -8.93 -5.24
CA TRP A 320 3.25 -7.87 -5.97
C TRP A 320 4.10 -8.42 -7.11
N LEU A 321 4.57 -9.65 -7.01
CA LEU A 321 5.25 -10.33 -8.12
C LEU A 321 4.33 -10.45 -9.34
N ALA A 322 3.01 -10.63 -9.17
CA ALA A 322 2.08 -10.59 -10.28
C ALA A 322 2.17 -9.27 -11.06
N HIS A 323 2.17 -8.11 -10.38
CA HIS A 323 2.28 -6.80 -11.04
C HIS A 323 3.63 -6.59 -11.72
N VAL A 324 4.73 -6.97 -11.07
CA VAL A 324 6.07 -6.84 -11.63
C VAL A 324 6.22 -7.71 -12.88
N THR A 325 5.76 -8.96 -12.83
CA THR A 325 5.80 -9.88 -13.98
C THR A 325 4.93 -9.37 -15.13
N GLU A 326 3.79 -8.73 -14.85
CA GLU A 326 2.99 -8.05 -15.86
C GLU A 326 3.76 -6.93 -16.55
N THR A 327 4.44 -6.07 -15.76
CA THR A 327 5.25 -4.97 -16.29
C THR A 327 6.37 -5.48 -17.17
N GLU A 328 7.06 -6.57 -16.79
CA GLU A 328 8.07 -7.23 -17.62
C GLU A 328 7.48 -7.75 -18.92
N GLY A 329 6.28 -8.37 -18.88
CA GLY A 329 5.57 -8.82 -20.07
C GLY A 329 5.24 -7.68 -21.04
N GLN A 330 4.80 -6.53 -20.51
CA GLN A 330 4.54 -5.33 -21.32
C GLN A 330 5.82 -4.79 -21.96
N ILE A 331 6.94 -4.79 -21.23
CA ILE A 331 8.25 -4.40 -21.76
C ILE A 331 8.72 -5.36 -22.86
N ALA A 332 8.53 -6.68 -22.68
CA ALA A 332 8.85 -7.68 -23.67
C ALA A 332 8.03 -7.49 -24.95
N LEU A 333 6.71 -7.24 -24.81
CA LEU A 333 5.84 -6.96 -25.94
C LEU A 333 6.28 -5.70 -26.71
N ALA A 334 6.59 -4.63 -26.01
CA ALA A 334 7.09 -3.39 -26.61
C ALA A 334 8.45 -3.55 -27.30
N ALA A 335 9.26 -4.50 -26.83
CA ALA A 335 10.52 -4.88 -27.46
C ALA A 335 10.36 -5.81 -28.70
N GLY A 336 9.13 -6.26 -28.98
CA GLY A 336 8.82 -7.19 -30.05
C GLY A 336 9.08 -8.67 -29.71
N SER A 337 9.34 -9.00 -28.44
CA SER A 337 9.54 -10.37 -27.93
C SER A 337 8.20 -10.99 -27.55
N THR A 338 7.37 -11.33 -28.54
CA THR A 338 5.96 -11.73 -28.32
C THR A 338 5.84 -13.02 -27.51
N ASP A 339 6.66 -14.05 -27.79
CA ASP A 339 6.66 -15.32 -27.04
C ASP A 339 6.98 -15.10 -25.55
N GLU A 340 7.97 -14.24 -25.27
CA GLU A 340 8.34 -13.86 -23.89
C GLU A 340 7.19 -13.10 -23.21
N ALA A 341 6.54 -12.19 -23.93
CA ALA A 341 5.42 -11.43 -23.43
C ALA A 341 4.23 -12.34 -23.04
N ILE A 342 3.91 -13.34 -23.87
CA ILE A 342 2.86 -14.34 -23.58
C ILE A 342 3.24 -15.15 -22.34
N THR A 343 4.50 -15.61 -22.26
CA THR A 343 4.98 -16.38 -21.10
C THR A 343 4.86 -15.59 -19.81
N LEU A 344 5.33 -14.35 -19.80
CA LEU A 344 5.29 -13.46 -18.62
C LEU A 344 3.85 -13.07 -18.26
N ALA A 345 2.99 -12.76 -19.23
CA ALA A 345 1.59 -12.42 -18.93
C ALA A 345 0.81 -13.63 -18.38
N THR A 346 1.09 -14.84 -18.87
CA THR A 346 0.50 -16.07 -18.33
C THR A 346 0.97 -16.34 -16.90
N GLU A 347 2.26 -16.15 -16.62
CA GLU A 347 2.80 -16.28 -15.26
C GLU A 347 2.24 -15.21 -14.31
N SER A 348 2.10 -13.96 -14.76
CA SER A 348 1.45 -12.91 -13.99
C SER A 348 0.00 -13.28 -13.63
N LEU A 349 -0.76 -13.81 -14.58
CA LEU A 349 -2.14 -14.27 -14.33
C LEU A 349 -2.17 -15.38 -13.28
N ARG A 350 -1.29 -16.37 -13.38
CA ARG A 350 -1.18 -17.47 -12.41
C ARG A 350 -0.87 -16.93 -11.00
N LEU A 351 0.10 -16.03 -10.86
CA LEU A 351 0.48 -15.40 -9.58
C LEU A 351 -0.67 -14.57 -9.00
N ALA A 352 -1.41 -13.86 -9.86
CA ALA A 352 -2.58 -13.08 -9.46
C ALA A 352 -3.71 -13.96 -8.92
N GLU A 353 -3.98 -15.08 -9.57
CA GLU A 353 -4.98 -16.06 -9.12
C GLU A 353 -4.57 -16.73 -7.81
N GLU A 354 -3.32 -17.17 -7.67
CA GLU A 354 -2.79 -17.77 -6.44
C GLU A 354 -2.88 -16.82 -5.23
N SER A 355 -2.59 -15.54 -5.46
CA SER A 355 -2.65 -14.53 -4.40
C SER A 355 -4.06 -13.97 -4.17
N GLY A 356 -5.06 -14.36 -4.96
CA GLY A 356 -6.40 -13.79 -4.94
C GLY A 356 -6.44 -12.31 -5.35
N ASN A 357 -5.41 -11.82 -6.04
CA ASN A 357 -5.31 -10.43 -6.49
C ASN A 357 -6.08 -10.22 -7.79
N ARG A 358 -7.37 -9.98 -7.66
CA ARG A 358 -8.30 -9.81 -8.79
C ARG A 358 -7.92 -8.67 -9.73
N LYS A 359 -7.41 -7.57 -9.17
CA LYS A 359 -6.92 -6.44 -9.96
C LYS A 359 -5.78 -6.86 -10.88
N ALA A 360 -4.79 -7.57 -10.34
CA ALA A 360 -3.68 -8.08 -11.12
C ALA A 360 -4.15 -9.10 -12.16
N ALA A 361 -5.12 -9.96 -11.83
CA ALA A 361 -5.67 -10.92 -12.77
C ALA A 361 -6.35 -10.24 -13.98
N ILE A 362 -7.11 -9.18 -13.75
CA ILE A 362 -7.73 -8.39 -14.81
C ILE A 362 -6.66 -7.74 -15.70
N SER A 363 -5.66 -7.11 -15.10
CA SER A 363 -4.55 -6.47 -15.82
C SER A 363 -3.71 -7.49 -16.60
N ALA A 364 -3.36 -8.61 -15.99
CA ALA A 364 -2.60 -9.69 -16.63
C ALA A 364 -3.38 -10.30 -17.82
N GLY A 365 -4.69 -10.49 -17.66
CA GLY A 365 -5.57 -10.93 -18.76
C GLY A 365 -5.56 -9.96 -19.95
N LEU A 366 -5.60 -8.66 -19.69
CA LEU A 366 -5.48 -7.64 -20.73
C LEU A 366 -4.11 -7.71 -21.42
N SER A 367 -3.04 -7.82 -20.66
CA SER A 367 -1.67 -7.90 -21.19
C SER A 367 -1.45 -9.18 -22.00
N LEU A 368 -1.99 -10.32 -21.55
CA LEU A 368 -1.96 -11.59 -22.27
C LEU A 368 -2.73 -11.48 -23.60
N ALA A 369 -3.94 -10.93 -23.60
CA ALA A 369 -4.72 -10.76 -24.81
C ALA A 369 -4.02 -9.87 -25.85
N ARG A 370 -3.35 -8.80 -25.41
CA ARG A 370 -2.53 -7.96 -26.29
C ARG A 370 -1.35 -8.70 -26.90
N ALA A 371 -0.69 -9.54 -26.11
CA ALA A 371 0.42 -10.34 -26.59
C ALA A 371 -0.06 -11.40 -27.61
N LEU A 372 -1.15 -12.11 -27.31
CA LEU A 372 -1.77 -13.08 -28.24
C LEU A 372 -2.23 -12.41 -29.55
N ARG A 373 -2.84 -11.22 -29.46
CA ARG A 373 -3.19 -10.44 -30.65
C ARG A 373 -1.98 -10.06 -31.48
N ALA A 374 -0.87 -9.68 -30.84
CA ALA A 374 0.37 -9.34 -31.53
C ALA A 374 1.02 -10.56 -32.24
N GLU A 375 0.85 -11.76 -31.68
CA GLU A 375 1.25 -13.02 -32.30
C GLU A 375 0.31 -13.42 -33.46
N GLY A 376 -0.92 -12.92 -33.48
CA GLY A 376 -1.94 -13.26 -34.47
C GLY A 376 -2.96 -14.29 -33.99
N ASP A 377 -2.88 -14.74 -32.74
CA ASP A 377 -3.87 -15.60 -32.09
C ASP A 377 -5.07 -14.77 -31.62
N LEU A 378 -5.95 -14.44 -32.55
CA LEU A 378 -7.14 -13.64 -32.28
C LEU A 378 -8.21 -14.40 -31.50
N GLU A 379 -8.27 -15.73 -31.64
CA GLU A 379 -9.20 -16.59 -30.90
C GLU A 379 -8.81 -16.64 -29.41
N GLY A 380 -7.57 -16.96 -29.09
CA GLY A 380 -7.05 -16.97 -27.73
C GLY A 380 -7.13 -15.59 -27.06
N ALA A 381 -6.88 -14.50 -27.82
CA ALA A 381 -7.05 -13.15 -27.33
C ALA A 381 -8.51 -12.83 -26.94
N ALA A 382 -9.48 -13.23 -27.77
CA ALA A 382 -10.90 -13.03 -27.50
C ALA A 382 -11.38 -13.82 -26.27
N GLU A 383 -11.01 -15.10 -26.16
CA GLU A 383 -11.32 -15.93 -24.99
C GLU A 383 -10.74 -15.35 -23.69
N THR A 384 -9.49 -14.89 -23.73
CA THR A 384 -8.83 -14.25 -22.59
C THR A 384 -9.58 -12.98 -22.15
N LEU A 385 -10.00 -12.15 -23.10
CA LEU A 385 -10.75 -10.92 -22.83
C LEU A 385 -12.16 -11.20 -22.30
N GLU A 386 -12.83 -12.23 -22.79
CA GLU A 386 -14.13 -12.64 -22.28
C GLU A 386 -14.06 -13.00 -20.80
N LEU A 387 -13.06 -13.79 -20.41
CA LEU A 387 -12.81 -14.14 -19.02
C LEU A 387 -12.47 -12.90 -18.16
N ALA A 388 -11.57 -12.04 -18.63
CA ALA A 388 -11.19 -10.82 -17.91
C ALA A 388 -12.37 -9.86 -17.74
N VAL A 389 -13.22 -9.70 -18.75
CA VAL A 389 -14.47 -8.90 -18.68
C VAL A 389 -15.42 -9.51 -17.66
N SER A 390 -15.62 -10.83 -17.67
CA SER A 390 -16.49 -11.51 -16.69
C SER A 390 -16.04 -11.26 -15.25
N VAL A 391 -14.74 -11.28 -15.00
CA VAL A 391 -14.17 -10.95 -13.69
C VAL A 391 -14.40 -9.48 -13.36
N ALA A 392 -14.11 -8.56 -14.28
CA ALA A 392 -14.23 -7.11 -14.06
C ALA A 392 -15.67 -6.65 -13.79
N GLU A 393 -16.67 -7.27 -14.42
CA GLU A 393 -18.09 -6.96 -14.19
C GLU A 393 -18.54 -7.19 -12.76
N GLY A 394 -17.95 -8.19 -12.09
CA GLY A 394 -18.27 -8.50 -10.69
C GLY A 394 -17.79 -7.44 -9.68
N TYR A 395 -16.92 -6.51 -10.09
CA TYR A 395 -16.21 -5.59 -9.17
C TYR A 395 -16.50 -4.10 -9.38
N GLY A 396 -17.26 -3.70 -10.41
CA GLY A 396 -17.75 -2.33 -10.59
C GLY A 396 -16.68 -1.28 -10.97
N ARG A 397 -15.44 -1.68 -11.33
CA ARG A 397 -14.39 -0.75 -11.77
C ARG A 397 -14.56 -0.39 -13.25
N ARG A 398 -15.21 0.76 -13.49
CA ARG A 398 -15.63 1.20 -14.82
C ARG A 398 -14.47 1.38 -15.79
N GLY A 399 -13.38 2.03 -15.38
CA GLY A 399 -12.23 2.30 -16.24
C GLY A 399 -11.57 1.03 -16.77
N GLN A 400 -11.37 0.02 -15.91
CA GLN A 400 -10.82 -1.27 -16.34
C GLN A 400 -11.76 -2.00 -17.28
N LEU A 401 -13.05 -2.06 -16.97
CA LEU A 401 -14.06 -2.71 -17.82
C LEU A 401 -14.15 -2.02 -19.18
N GLN A 402 -14.10 -0.70 -19.22
CA GLN A 402 -14.10 0.08 -20.47
C GLN A 402 -12.87 -0.28 -21.33
N THR A 403 -11.69 -0.35 -20.73
CA THR A 403 -10.44 -0.71 -21.42
C THR A 403 -10.51 -2.12 -22.00
N LEU A 404 -10.96 -3.11 -21.21
CA LEU A 404 -11.13 -4.49 -21.66
C LEU A 404 -12.12 -4.61 -22.83
N LEU A 405 -13.26 -3.96 -22.74
CA LEU A 405 -14.26 -3.96 -23.79
C LEU A 405 -13.75 -3.29 -25.08
N GLY A 406 -12.95 -2.24 -24.96
CA GLY A 406 -12.27 -1.59 -26.08
C GLY A 406 -11.31 -2.53 -26.78
N GLU A 407 -10.41 -3.18 -26.03
CA GLU A 407 -9.46 -4.15 -26.56
C GLU A 407 -10.17 -5.34 -27.21
N TRP A 408 -11.24 -5.85 -26.59
CA TRP A 408 -12.04 -6.93 -27.17
C TRP A 408 -12.73 -6.51 -28.48
N SER A 409 -13.23 -5.28 -28.53
CA SER A 409 -13.76 -4.71 -29.78
C SER A 409 -12.70 -4.71 -30.90
N ASP A 410 -11.46 -4.32 -30.57
CA ASP A 410 -10.36 -4.29 -31.53
C ASP A 410 -9.98 -5.70 -32.04
N VAL A 411 -9.96 -6.70 -31.13
CA VAL A 411 -9.71 -8.11 -31.48
C VAL A 411 -10.81 -8.63 -32.41
N MET A 412 -12.08 -8.37 -32.11
CA MET A 412 -13.19 -8.80 -32.96
C MET A 412 -13.20 -8.09 -34.32
N ALA A 413 -12.81 -6.83 -34.36
CA ALA A 413 -12.64 -6.12 -35.63
C ALA A 413 -11.52 -6.73 -36.48
N ALA A 414 -10.41 -7.10 -35.86
CA ALA A 414 -9.27 -7.76 -36.52
C ALA A 414 -9.63 -9.17 -37.03
N SER A 415 -10.50 -9.92 -36.35
CA SER A 415 -11.02 -11.22 -36.79
C SER A 415 -12.08 -11.12 -37.89
N GLY A 416 -12.58 -9.91 -38.19
CA GLY A 416 -13.64 -9.66 -39.19
C GLY A 416 -15.07 -9.69 -38.66
N ASP A 417 -15.28 -9.96 -37.38
CA ASP A 417 -16.62 -9.86 -36.75
C ASP A 417 -16.94 -8.41 -36.34
N LEU A 418 -17.29 -7.62 -37.36
CA LEU A 418 -17.63 -6.20 -37.19
C LEU A 418 -18.92 -6.00 -36.38
N ALA A 419 -19.81 -6.98 -36.34
CA ALA A 419 -21.07 -6.87 -35.60
C ALA A 419 -20.78 -6.95 -34.08
N GLN A 420 -19.98 -7.91 -33.67
CA GLN A 420 -19.56 -8.05 -32.26
C GLN A 420 -18.64 -6.90 -31.85
N ALA A 421 -17.69 -6.50 -32.68
CA ALA A 421 -16.85 -5.34 -32.45
C ALA A 421 -17.66 -4.07 -32.14
N TYR A 422 -18.68 -3.78 -32.97
CA TYR A 422 -19.58 -2.65 -32.73
C TYR A 422 -20.37 -2.76 -31.42
N ALA A 423 -20.89 -3.94 -31.10
CA ALA A 423 -21.63 -4.17 -29.85
C ALA A 423 -20.73 -3.93 -28.61
N LEU A 424 -19.49 -4.42 -28.63
CA LEU A 424 -18.51 -4.23 -27.55
C LEU A 424 -18.10 -2.76 -27.41
N SER A 425 -17.83 -2.08 -28.52
CA SER A 425 -17.51 -0.65 -28.52
C SER A 425 -18.65 0.19 -27.93
N ARG A 426 -19.92 -0.09 -28.32
CA ARG A 426 -21.09 0.55 -27.72
C ARG A 426 -21.17 0.31 -26.22
N ARG A 427 -20.93 -0.93 -25.77
CA ARG A 427 -20.93 -1.29 -24.36
C ARG A 427 -19.82 -0.55 -23.59
N ALA A 428 -18.62 -0.41 -24.16
CA ALA A 428 -17.53 0.36 -23.56
C ALA A 428 -17.92 1.83 -23.32
N VAL A 429 -18.57 2.47 -24.30
CA VAL A 429 -19.08 3.84 -24.18
C VAL A 429 -20.17 3.96 -23.11
N ASP A 430 -21.09 2.99 -23.03
CA ASP A 430 -22.17 3.01 -22.05
C ASP A 430 -21.65 2.83 -20.60
N VAL A 431 -20.58 2.05 -20.41
CA VAL A 431 -19.87 1.90 -19.11
C VAL A 431 -19.22 3.22 -18.70
N GLY A 432 -18.57 3.93 -19.61
CA GLY A 432 -17.92 5.22 -19.33
C GLY A 432 -18.89 6.39 -19.06
N ARG A 433 -20.19 6.25 -19.42
CA ARG A 433 -21.19 7.29 -19.19
C ARG A 433 -21.96 7.18 -17.86
N ARG A 434 -21.88 6.05 -17.20
CA ARG A 434 -22.54 5.80 -15.90
C ARG A 434 -21.65 6.22 -14.75
#